data_2fba3a000aae1172c732cc5629154142
#
_entry.id   2fba3a000aae1172c732cc5629154142
#
_cell.length_a   1.000
_cell.length_b   1.000
_cell.length_c   1.000
_cell.angle_alpha   90.00
_cell.angle_beta   90.00
_cell.angle_gamma   90.00
#
_symmetry.space_group_name_H-M   'P 1'
#
loop_
_entity.id
_entity.type
_entity.pdbx_description
1 polymer ?
#
loop_
_entity_poly.entity_id
_entity_poly.type
_entity_poly.pdbx_seq_one_letter_code
_entity_poly.pdbx_strand_id
1 'polypeptide(L)'
;MFACAFVTACGGSSRSAGPPIGVTVGGHGAKPDDAPHATTKGVPPGETAGARAERLHRQAIIVDGHNDIPTIMFGSNVDLKTPETRTHTDLARMKAGGITGEFFSIYVEGDLADKPTVTGGGSLRRAIDLVDVTYRQVEQNPSELLLATTAADIRRAKKEGKIAVLMGIEGGHAIENSLYALRSLYRLGCRYMTLTHTNTNEWADSAGFSGPTPTRHHGLTPFGEEVVAEMQRIGMLVDVSHIADDTFWAVMKSAKAPVIASHSSARAVAEHRRNLNDDMLRALAKNGGVVMVNFWSTFISVDYQNAARAWYDKNGKAFAEIRTKYKDDPLGFIEARAKLRAETEPLPKVPLSVLIDHIEHIVQVAGIDHVGLGSDFDGVDALPDGLDGIDSLPKITLALVERGYKDDEILKILGGNFLRVFEQAEAYAKSTGTTLSGNGSTRRIDSKR
;
A
#
# COMPACT_ATOMS: atom_id res chain seq x y z
N MET A 1 7.07 -5.11 -13.69
CA MET A 1 8.33 -5.67 -13.18
C MET A 1 8.96 -4.71 -12.22
N PHE A 2 9.17 -5.16 -11.02
CA PHE A 2 9.62 -4.41 -9.84
C PHE A 2 10.66 -3.33 -10.14
N ALA A 3 10.26 -2.06 -10.11
CA ALA A 3 11.09 -0.93 -10.49
C ALA A 3 11.89 -0.41 -9.30
N CYS A 4 13.00 -1.08 -8.94
CA CYS A 4 14.10 -0.43 -8.26
C CYS A 4 14.98 0.25 -9.31
N ALA A 5 14.63 1.46 -9.72
CA ALA A 5 15.47 2.26 -10.62
C ALA A 5 16.60 2.93 -9.82
N PHE A 6 17.77 2.31 -9.76
CA PHE A 6 18.98 3.01 -9.42
C PHE A 6 19.57 3.64 -10.71
N VAL A 7 19.44 4.94 -10.84
CA VAL A 7 20.15 5.71 -11.84
C VAL A 7 21.57 5.93 -11.33
N THR A 8 22.56 5.39 -12.05
CA THR A 8 23.96 5.70 -11.87
C THR A 8 24.19 7.18 -12.24
N ALA A 9 24.44 8.02 -11.26
CA ALA A 9 24.95 9.37 -11.48
C ALA A 9 26.46 9.30 -11.64
N CYS A 10 26.96 9.59 -12.86
CA CYS A 10 28.36 9.91 -13.10
C CYS A 10 28.65 11.35 -12.71
N GLY A 11 29.70 11.52 -11.86
CA GLY A 11 30.69 12.58 -12.02
C GLY A 11 30.46 13.94 -11.39
N GLY A 12 31.18 14.21 -10.29
CA GLY A 12 32.05 15.36 -10.16
C GLY A 12 31.54 16.64 -9.53
N SER A 13 31.87 16.92 -8.33
CA SER A 13 32.85 17.91 -7.89
C SER A 13 32.80 18.19 -6.40
N SER A 14 33.97 18.12 -5.79
CA SER A 14 34.27 18.45 -4.40
C SER A 14 33.93 19.91 -4.05
N ARG A 15 33.20 20.15 -2.97
CA ARG A 15 33.32 21.36 -2.15
C ARG A 15 33.42 21.00 -0.69
N SER A 16 34.41 21.61 -0.07
CA SER A 16 34.91 21.47 1.29
C SER A 16 33.84 21.61 2.38
N ALA A 17 33.89 20.69 3.32
CA ALA A 17 33.14 20.73 4.56
C ALA A 17 33.77 21.75 5.53
N GLY A 18 32.95 22.61 6.15
CA GLY A 18 33.25 23.36 7.34
C GLY A 18 33.08 22.51 8.61
N PRO A 19 33.69 22.90 9.76
CA PRO A 19 33.78 22.05 10.92
C PRO A 19 32.45 21.88 11.68
N PRO A 20 32.24 20.75 12.39
CA PRO A 20 31.02 20.49 13.10
C PRO A 20 30.91 21.31 14.38
N ILE A 21 29.75 21.89 14.61
CA ILE A 21 29.38 22.53 15.88
C ILE A 21 28.96 21.41 16.82
N GLY A 22 29.72 21.26 17.91
CA GLY A 22 29.42 20.31 18.96
C GLY A 22 28.16 20.71 19.74
N VAL A 23 27.16 19.83 19.75
CA VAL A 23 26.02 19.90 20.66
C VAL A 23 26.23 18.86 21.75
N THR A 24 26.45 19.31 22.98
CA THR A 24 26.50 18.49 24.20
C THR A 24 25.13 17.92 24.49
N VAL A 25 24.98 16.62 24.42
CA VAL A 25 23.80 15.90 24.88
C VAL A 25 23.83 15.80 26.39
N GLY A 26 23.00 16.60 27.05
CA GLY A 26 22.71 16.45 28.48
C GLY A 26 21.76 15.28 28.70
N GLY A 27 22.25 14.21 29.31
CA GLY A 27 21.42 13.09 29.72
C GLY A 27 20.43 13.48 30.81
N HIS A 28 19.16 13.27 30.56
CA HIS A 28 18.13 13.12 31.60
C HIS A 28 17.40 11.82 31.33
N GLY A 29 17.80 10.79 32.06
CA GLY A 29 17.03 9.57 32.20
C GLY A 29 15.77 9.87 33.02
N ALA A 30 14.63 9.89 32.35
CA ALA A 30 13.32 9.68 32.96
C ALA A 30 12.82 8.32 32.47
N LYS A 31 12.67 7.37 33.37
CA LYS A 31 11.90 6.15 33.13
C LYS A 31 10.46 6.56 32.79
N PRO A 32 9.82 5.97 31.79
CA PRO A 32 8.38 6.17 31.63
C PRO A 32 7.68 5.53 32.83
N ASP A 33 6.93 6.35 33.57
CA ASP A 33 6.03 5.90 34.63
C ASP A 33 5.01 4.93 34.05
N ASP A 34 4.86 3.79 34.74
CA ASP A 34 3.79 2.82 34.55
C ASP A 34 2.42 3.51 34.74
N ALA A 35 1.80 3.95 33.64
CA ALA A 35 0.39 4.28 33.66
C ALA A 35 -0.40 2.97 33.67
N PRO A 36 -1.27 2.71 34.67
CA PRO A 36 -2.05 1.51 34.71
C PRO A 36 -3.04 1.49 33.54
N HIS A 37 -2.83 0.59 32.58
CA HIS A 37 -3.81 0.30 31.56
C HIS A 37 -5.11 -0.17 32.25
N ALA A 38 -6.16 0.62 32.08
CA ALA A 38 -7.46 0.40 32.66
C ALA A 38 -8.00 -0.99 32.28
N THR A 39 -8.60 -1.65 33.26
CA THR A 39 -9.28 -2.94 33.22
C THR A 39 -9.95 -3.24 31.89
N THR A 40 -9.50 -4.31 31.24
CA THR A 40 -10.07 -4.89 30.01
C THR A 40 -11.48 -5.38 30.23
N LYS A 41 -12.48 -4.57 29.91
CA LYS A 41 -13.86 -5.04 29.76
C LYS A 41 -13.93 -5.95 28.52
N GLY A 42 -14.15 -7.24 28.71
CA GLY A 42 -14.41 -8.18 27.61
C GLY A 42 -13.47 -9.38 27.48
N VAL A 43 -12.37 -9.44 28.25
CA VAL A 43 -11.50 -10.63 28.25
C VAL A 43 -12.09 -11.69 29.16
N PRO A 44 -12.39 -12.92 28.67
CA PRO A 44 -12.82 -14.02 29.52
C PRO A 44 -11.78 -14.33 30.60
N PRO A 45 -12.18 -14.62 31.84
CA PRO A 45 -11.24 -14.98 32.88
C PRO A 45 -10.40 -16.19 32.48
N GLY A 46 -9.04 -16.04 32.53
CA GLY A 46 -8.10 -17.12 32.19
C GLY A 46 -7.79 -17.27 30.69
N GLU A 47 -8.27 -16.40 29.79
CA GLU A 47 -7.93 -16.44 28.38
C GLU A 47 -6.44 -16.08 28.20
N THR A 48 -5.65 -16.97 27.55
CA THR A 48 -4.24 -16.68 27.20
C THR A 48 -4.16 -15.67 26.05
N ALA A 49 -3.01 -14.98 25.92
CA ALA A 49 -2.77 -14.05 24.79
C ALA A 49 -2.98 -14.73 23.43
N GLY A 50 -2.50 -15.96 23.27
CA GLY A 50 -2.69 -16.73 22.03
C GLY A 50 -4.16 -17.03 21.75
N ALA A 51 -4.92 -17.51 22.74
CA ALA A 51 -6.36 -17.79 22.57
C ALA A 51 -7.14 -16.51 22.26
N ARG A 52 -6.82 -15.40 22.93
CA ARG A 52 -7.40 -14.08 22.65
C ARG A 52 -7.11 -13.62 21.22
N ALA A 53 -5.86 -13.72 20.80
CA ALA A 53 -5.45 -13.36 19.44
C ALA A 53 -6.20 -14.18 18.39
N GLU A 54 -6.28 -15.50 18.58
CA GLU A 54 -6.98 -16.39 17.66
C GLU A 54 -8.50 -16.07 17.59
N ARG A 55 -9.13 -15.82 18.73
CA ARG A 55 -10.55 -15.39 18.77
C ARG A 55 -10.77 -14.08 18.02
N LEU A 56 -9.94 -13.07 18.28
CA LEU A 56 -10.04 -11.75 17.64
C LEU A 56 -9.76 -11.83 16.15
N HIS A 57 -8.76 -12.60 15.75
CA HIS A 57 -8.40 -12.79 14.34
C HIS A 57 -9.56 -13.42 13.55
N ARG A 58 -10.20 -14.47 14.11
CA ARG A 58 -11.40 -15.07 13.49
C ARG A 58 -12.60 -14.12 13.43
N GLN A 59 -12.78 -13.27 14.45
CA GLN A 59 -13.88 -12.30 14.52
C GLN A 59 -13.68 -11.15 13.53
N ALA A 60 -12.46 -10.70 13.34
CA ALA A 60 -12.13 -9.52 12.55
C ALA A 60 -12.58 -9.64 11.09
N ILE A 61 -12.97 -8.51 10.51
CA ILE A 61 -12.90 -8.30 9.07
C ILE A 61 -11.49 -7.80 8.80
N ILE A 62 -10.65 -8.63 8.21
CA ILE A 62 -9.25 -8.30 7.94
C ILE A 62 -9.15 -7.77 6.52
N VAL A 63 -8.64 -6.55 6.38
CA VAL A 63 -8.46 -5.90 5.08
C VAL A 63 -6.99 -5.54 4.89
N ASP A 64 -6.41 -6.00 3.80
CA ASP A 64 -5.10 -5.58 3.32
C ASP A 64 -5.24 -4.55 2.20
N GLY A 65 -4.51 -3.46 2.32
CA GLY A 65 -4.60 -2.32 1.41
C GLY A 65 -3.89 -2.48 0.09
N HIS A 66 -2.95 -3.45 -0.03
CA HIS A 66 -2.13 -3.55 -1.23
C HIS A 66 -1.42 -4.90 -1.38
N ASN A 67 -1.54 -5.50 -2.59
CA ASN A 67 -0.91 -6.76 -2.93
C ASN A 67 -0.68 -6.87 -4.44
N ASP A 68 0.54 -7.16 -4.87
CA ASP A 68 0.97 -7.13 -6.27
C ASP A 68 0.90 -8.47 -6.98
N ILE A 69 0.25 -9.48 -6.41
CA ILE A 69 0.10 -10.79 -7.06
C ILE A 69 -0.46 -10.71 -8.49
N PRO A 70 -1.34 -9.75 -8.88
CA PRO A 70 -1.79 -9.64 -10.26
C PRO A 70 -0.67 -9.43 -11.28
N THR A 71 0.38 -8.69 -10.91
CA THR A 71 1.55 -8.47 -11.77
C THR A 71 2.32 -9.76 -12.03
N ILE A 72 2.46 -10.60 -11.00
CA ILE A 72 3.11 -11.91 -11.13
C ILE A 72 2.25 -12.84 -12.00
N MET A 73 0.94 -12.91 -11.75
CA MET A 73 0.01 -13.73 -12.53
C MET A 73 -0.05 -13.30 -14.01
N PHE A 74 0.05 -12.00 -14.30
CA PHE A 74 0.09 -11.49 -15.65
C PHE A 74 1.33 -11.93 -16.43
N GLY A 75 2.48 -11.92 -15.78
CA GLY A 75 3.77 -12.29 -16.38
C GLY A 75 4.13 -13.77 -16.30
N SER A 76 3.25 -14.61 -15.74
CA SER A 76 3.52 -16.02 -15.52
C SER A 76 2.24 -16.86 -15.68
N ASN A 77 2.37 -18.19 -15.52
CA ASN A 77 1.22 -19.11 -15.50
C ASN A 77 0.74 -19.41 -14.06
N VAL A 78 1.02 -18.53 -13.11
CA VAL A 78 0.53 -18.66 -11.72
C VAL A 78 -0.95 -18.32 -11.68
N ASP A 79 -1.71 -19.14 -10.96
CA ASP A 79 -3.06 -18.84 -10.50
C ASP A 79 -3.11 -18.92 -8.96
N LEU A 80 -4.15 -18.32 -8.37
CA LEU A 80 -4.29 -18.32 -6.90
C LEU A 80 -4.57 -19.70 -6.30
N LYS A 81 -5.04 -20.64 -7.07
CA LYS A 81 -5.40 -22.00 -6.59
C LYS A 81 -4.19 -22.89 -6.43
N THR A 82 -3.16 -22.67 -7.25
CA THR A 82 -1.93 -23.47 -7.23
C THR A 82 -0.94 -22.87 -6.24
N PRO A 83 -0.53 -23.59 -5.18
CA PRO A 83 0.48 -23.10 -4.26
C PRO A 83 1.79 -22.76 -4.99
N GLU A 84 2.32 -21.55 -4.75
CA GLU A 84 3.57 -21.10 -5.34
C GLU A 84 4.49 -20.53 -4.24
N THR A 85 5.59 -21.21 -3.98
CA THR A 85 6.50 -20.87 -2.88
C THR A 85 7.34 -19.61 -3.11
N ARG A 86 7.39 -19.13 -4.35
CA ARG A 86 8.11 -17.90 -4.72
C ARG A 86 7.27 -16.63 -4.54
N THR A 87 5.95 -16.78 -4.31
CA THR A 87 5.03 -15.67 -4.03
C THR A 87 4.68 -15.60 -2.55
N HIS A 88 4.17 -14.47 -2.09
CA HIS A 88 3.63 -14.33 -0.74
C HIS A 88 2.16 -14.74 -0.65
N THR A 89 1.48 -14.84 -1.79
CA THR A 89 0.02 -14.97 -1.88
C THR A 89 -0.39 -16.16 -2.74
N ASP A 90 -1.27 -16.98 -2.19
CA ASP A 90 -2.13 -17.95 -2.88
C ASP A 90 -3.41 -18.15 -2.06
N LEU A 91 -4.40 -18.82 -2.64
CA LEU A 91 -5.72 -18.98 -2.04
C LEU A 91 -5.70 -19.74 -0.71
N ALA A 92 -4.83 -20.74 -0.58
CA ALA A 92 -4.70 -21.51 0.66
C ALA A 92 -4.11 -20.65 1.79
N ARG A 93 -3.05 -19.88 1.47
CA ARG A 93 -2.42 -18.93 2.42
C ARG A 93 -3.34 -17.76 2.75
N MET A 94 -4.10 -17.21 1.79
CA MET A 94 -5.11 -16.18 2.05
C MET A 94 -6.15 -16.64 3.07
N LYS A 95 -6.62 -17.88 2.96
CA LYS A 95 -7.55 -18.48 3.94
C LYS A 95 -6.90 -18.69 5.31
N ALA A 96 -5.69 -19.23 5.32
CA ALA A 96 -4.92 -19.45 6.56
C ALA A 96 -4.63 -18.12 7.29
N GLY A 97 -4.34 -17.06 6.53
CA GLY A 97 -4.17 -15.69 7.01
C GLY A 97 -5.46 -15.00 7.45
N GLY A 98 -6.63 -15.63 7.23
CA GLY A 98 -7.93 -15.11 7.65
C GLY A 98 -8.37 -13.83 6.93
N ILE A 99 -7.74 -13.50 5.78
CA ILE A 99 -8.06 -12.29 5.02
C ILE A 99 -9.53 -12.29 4.61
N THR A 100 -10.17 -11.13 4.71
CA THR A 100 -11.56 -10.93 4.31
C THR A 100 -11.67 -10.05 3.08
N GLY A 101 -10.84 -9.01 2.99
CA GLY A 101 -10.78 -8.11 1.85
C GLY A 101 -9.32 -7.89 1.45
N GLU A 102 -9.02 -8.12 0.18
CA GLU A 102 -7.68 -7.99 -0.37
C GLU A 102 -7.69 -7.05 -1.55
N PHE A 103 -6.88 -5.98 -1.48
CA PHE A 103 -6.69 -5.10 -2.62
C PHE A 103 -5.60 -5.62 -3.54
N PHE A 104 -6.01 -6.11 -4.69
CA PHE A 104 -5.12 -6.47 -5.78
C PHE A 104 -4.69 -5.22 -6.53
N SER A 105 -3.38 -5.01 -6.58
CA SER A 105 -2.77 -3.88 -7.28
C SER A 105 -2.93 -4.03 -8.79
N ILE A 106 -3.52 -3.01 -9.40
CA ILE A 106 -3.50 -2.79 -10.84
C ILE A 106 -2.29 -1.89 -11.11
N TYR A 107 -1.11 -2.49 -10.92
CA TYR A 107 0.17 -1.81 -11.03
C TYR A 107 0.55 -1.52 -12.47
N VAL A 108 0.86 -0.27 -12.75
CA VAL A 108 1.35 0.16 -14.05
C VAL A 108 2.77 0.66 -13.92
N GLU A 109 3.68 0.05 -14.68
CA GLU A 109 5.10 0.42 -14.65
C GLU A 109 5.30 1.84 -15.17
N GLY A 110 6.11 2.63 -14.46
CA GLY A 110 6.37 4.03 -14.78
C GLY A 110 6.98 4.25 -16.17
N ASP A 111 7.71 3.26 -16.70
CA ASP A 111 8.30 3.33 -18.05
C ASP A 111 7.26 3.15 -19.19
N LEU A 112 6.03 2.81 -18.86
CA LEU A 112 4.90 2.80 -19.81
C LEU A 112 4.26 4.18 -19.96
N ALA A 113 4.51 5.12 -19.04
CA ALA A 113 3.88 6.44 -19.05
C ALA A 113 4.11 7.22 -20.37
N ASP A 114 5.30 7.06 -20.95
CA ASP A 114 5.71 7.77 -22.19
C ASP A 114 5.58 6.90 -23.46
N LYS A 115 5.03 5.70 -23.36
CA LYS A 115 4.87 4.79 -24.51
C LYS A 115 3.50 4.93 -25.15
N PRO A 116 3.44 5.17 -26.49
CA PRO A 116 2.15 5.25 -27.18
C PRO A 116 1.39 3.92 -27.13
N THR A 117 0.12 3.97 -26.82
CA THR A 117 -0.80 2.81 -26.80
C THR A 117 -0.82 2.06 -28.16
N VAL A 118 -0.57 2.79 -29.27
CA VAL A 118 -0.59 2.28 -30.65
C VAL A 118 0.49 1.23 -30.93
N THR A 119 1.61 1.23 -30.17
CA THR A 119 2.72 0.29 -30.37
C THR A 119 2.66 -0.94 -29.49
N GLY A 120 1.51 -1.20 -28.83
CA GLY A 120 1.29 -2.38 -28.00
C GLY A 120 1.70 -2.23 -26.53
N GLY A 121 2.05 -0.99 -26.11
CA GLY A 121 2.41 -0.70 -24.72
C GLY A 121 1.76 0.59 -24.29
N GLY A 122 0.76 0.75 -23.61
CA GLY A 122 0.20 1.96 -23.00
C GLY A 122 -0.18 1.67 -21.56
N SER A 123 -0.16 2.69 -20.75
CA SER A 123 -0.49 2.59 -19.33
C SER A 123 -1.90 2.09 -19.10
N LEU A 124 -2.86 2.63 -19.83
CA LEU A 124 -4.26 2.21 -19.72
C LEU A 124 -4.44 0.75 -20.16
N ARG A 125 -3.76 0.31 -21.22
CA ARG A 125 -3.83 -1.08 -21.66
C ARG A 125 -3.32 -2.02 -20.58
N ARG A 126 -2.17 -1.73 -19.96
CA ARG A 126 -1.63 -2.54 -18.85
C ARG A 126 -2.64 -2.61 -17.71
N ALA A 127 -3.27 -1.50 -17.34
CA ALA A 127 -4.30 -1.49 -16.31
C ALA A 127 -5.48 -2.41 -16.66
N ILE A 128 -5.96 -2.39 -17.90
CA ILE A 128 -7.06 -3.26 -18.38
C ILE A 128 -6.63 -4.73 -18.36
N ASP A 129 -5.41 -5.05 -18.80
CA ASP A 129 -4.89 -6.42 -18.79
C ASP A 129 -4.85 -7.00 -17.37
N LEU A 130 -4.42 -6.20 -16.35
CA LEU A 130 -4.41 -6.63 -14.94
C LEU A 130 -5.82 -6.72 -14.33
N VAL A 131 -6.74 -5.87 -14.75
CA VAL A 131 -8.16 -5.99 -14.38
C VAL A 131 -8.70 -7.33 -14.88
N ASP A 132 -8.44 -7.72 -16.14
CA ASP A 132 -8.85 -9.02 -16.70
C ASP A 132 -8.24 -10.20 -15.92
N VAL A 133 -6.95 -10.13 -15.60
CA VAL A 133 -6.27 -11.14 -14.75
C VAL A 133 -7.03 -11.33 -13.44
N THR A 134 -7.39 -10.21 -12.78
CA THR A 134 -8.13 -10.25 -11.51
C THR A 134 -9.52 -10.86 -11.66
N TYR A 135 -10.27 -10.46 -12.70
CA TYR A 135 -11.59 -11.04 -12.99
C TYR A 135 -11.51 -12.54 -13.20
N ARG A 136 -10.56 -13.02 -14.00
CA ARG A 136 -10.37 -14.46 -14.25
C ARG A 136 -10.14 -15.25 -12.96
N GLN A 137 -9.35 -14.71 -12.01
CA GLN A 137 -9.14 -15.39 -10.73
C GLN A 137 -10.43 -15.52 -9.91
N VAL A 138 -11.26 -14.48 -9.90
CA VAL A 138 -12.56 -14.52 -9.21
C VAL A 138 -13.52 -15.49 -9.90
N GLU A 139 -13.59 -15.47 -11.23
CA GLU A 139 -14.46 -16.35 -12.02
C GLU A 139 -14.05 -17.83 -11.93
N GLN A 140 -12.78 -18.13 -11.82
CA GLN A 140 -12.26 -19.49 -11.66
C GLN A 140 -12.45 -20.04 -10.24
N ASN A 141 -12.62 -19.17 -9.24
CA ASN A 141 -12.74 -19.54 -7.83
C ASN A 141 -14.00 -18.97 -7.15
N PRO A 142 -15.21 -19.14 -7.73
CA PRO A 142 -16.42 -18.47 -7.27
C PRO A 142 -16.94 -18.96 -5.91
N SER A 143 -16.50 -20.15 -5.46
CA SER A 143 -16.80 -20.65 -4.10
C SER A 143 -16.00 -19.95 -3.01
N GLU A 144 -14.86 -19.35 -3.35
CA GLU A 144 -13.85 -18.86 -2.43
C GLU A 144 -13.69 -17.34 -2.51
N LEU A 145 -13.86 -16.78 -3.71
CA LEU A 145 -13.64 -15.38 -4.02
C LEU A 145 -14.95 -14.70 -4.44
N LEU A 146 -15.05 -13.42 -4.19
CA LEU A 146 -16.03 -12.55 -4.82
C LEU A 146 -15.39 -11.20 -5.18
N LEU A 147 -15.71 -10.66 -6.33
CA LEU A 147 -15.32 -9.30 -6.68
C LEU A 147 -16.12 -8.32 -5.82
N ALA A 148 -15.42 -7.49 -5.05
CA ALA A 148 -16.02 -6.50 -4.18
C ALA A 148 -15.83 -5.09 -4.74
N THR A 149 -16.89 -4.33 -4.74
CA THR A 149 -16.90 -2.94 -5.21
C THR A 149 -17.48 -1.97 -4.20
N THR A 150 -17.91 -2.49 -3.06
CA THR A 150 -18.49 -1.73 -1.95
C THR A 150 -18.02 -2.28 -0.60
N ALA A 151 -18.07 -1.47 0.44
CA ALA A 151 -17.85 -1.92 1.82
C ALA A 151 -18.84 -3.03 2.22
N ALA A 152 -20.08 -2.97 1.71
CA ALA A 152 -21.09 -4.00 1.93
C ALA A 152 -20.68 -5.36 1.32
N ASP A 153 -19.97 -5.37 0.19
CA ASP A 153 -19.45 -6.60 -0.41
C ASP A 153 -18.41 -7.27 0.48
N ILE A 154 -17.52 -6.49 1.13
CA ILE A 154 -16.54 -7.03 2.09
C ILE A 154 -17.26 -7.68 3.28
N ARG A 155 -18.30 -7.02 3.82
CA ARG A 155 -19.11 -7.59 4.90
C ARG A 155 -19.85 -8.86 4.47
N ARG A 156 -20.33 -8.88 3.22
CA ARG A 156 -20.96 -10.07 2.61
C ARG A 156 -19.96 -11.22 2.49
N ALA A 157 -18.73 -10.95 1.99
CA ALA A 157 -17.68 -11.95 1.89
C ALA A 157 -17.40 -12.61 3.25
N LYS A 158 -17.23 -11.81 4.32
CA LYS A 158 -17.07 -12.35 5.68
C LYS A 158 -18.20 -13.27 6.08
N LYS A 159 -19.45 -12.87 5.83
CA LYS A 159 -20.65 -13.66 6.16
C LYS A 159 -20.72 -14.97 5.36
N GLU A 160 -20.31 -14.95 4.11
CA GLU A 160 -20.33 -16.11 3.20
C GLU A 160 -19.08 -17.00 3.34
N GLY A 161 -18.11 -16.63 4.17
CA GLY A 161 -16.83 -17.35 4.30
C GLY A 161 -15.96 -17.26 3.05
N LYS A 162 -16.11 -16.17 2.26
CA LYS A 162 -15.35 -15.88 1.06
C LYS A 162 -14.36 -14.75 1.31
N ILE A 163 -13.46 -14.56 0.35
CA ILE A 163 -12.53 -13.43 0.31
C ILE A 163 -13.03 -12.43 -0.72
N ALA A 164 -13.19 -11.19 -0.29
CA ALA A 164 -13.51 -10.06 -1.15
C ALA A 164 -12.25 -9.61 -1.88
N VAL A 165 -12.21 -9.74 -3.19
CA VAL A 165 -11.15 -9.20 -4.05
C VAL A 165 -11.56 -7.80 -4.48
N LEU A 166 -10.74 -6.82 -4.15
CA LEU A 166 -10.87 -5.43 -4.57
C LEU A 166 -9.72 -5.09 -5.53
N MET A 167 -9.89 -4.05 -6.33
CA MET A 167 -8.84 -3.57 -7.23
C MET A 167 -8.47 -2.13 -6.92
N GLY A 168 -7.16 -1.87 -6.79
CA GLY A 168 -6.59 -0.56 -6.60
C GLY A 168 -5.60 -0.24 -7.71
N ILE A 169 -5.78 0.88 -8.42
CA ILE A 169 -4.85 1.31 -9.45
C ILE A 169 -3.60 1.86 -8.77
N GLU A 170 -2.43 1.35 -9.14
CA GLU A 170 -1.17 1.90 -8.67
C GLU A 170 -0.44 2.61 -9.79
N GLY A 171 -0.42 3.95 -9.68
CA GLY A 171 0.16 4.87 -10.66
C GLY A 171 -0.90 5.58 -11.50
N GLY A 172 -1.16 6.85 -11.18
CA GLY A 172 -2.18 7.66 -11.86
C GLY A 172 -1.92 7.94 -13.34
N HIS A 173 -0.70 7.66 -13.84
CA HIS A 173 -0.43 7.65 -15.29
C HIS A 173 -1.24 6.58 -16.03
N ALA A 174 -1.81 5.59 -15.33
CA ALA A 174 -2.72 4.59 -15.90
C ALA A 174 -3.94 5.19 -16.61
N ILE A 175 -4.38 6.40 -16.22
CA ILE A 175 -5.52 7.08 -16.86
C ILE A 175 -5.14 7.82 -18.14
N GLU A 176 -3.84 7.89 -18.53
CA GLU A 176 -3.36 8.60 -19.73
C GLU A 176 -3.96 10.01 -19.86
N ASN A 177 -3.97 10.76 -18.75
CA ASN A 177 -4.51 12.12 -18.62
C ASN A 177 -6.00 12.25 -19.03
N SER A 178 -6.80 11.19 -18.84
CA SER A 178 -8.20 11.13 -19.28
C SER A 178 -9.16 10.81 -18.13
N LEU A 179 -10.04 11.74 -17.79
CA LEU A 179 -11.13 11.47 -16.84
C LEU A 179 -12.13 10.43 -17.36
N TYR A 180 -12.20 10.21 -18.67
CA TYR A 180 -13.01 9.10 -19.24
C TYR A 180 -12.39 7.74 -18.91
N ALA A 181 -11.05 7.62 -18.99
CA ALA A 181 -10.33 6.42 -18.59
C ALA A 181 -10.51 6.16 -17.09
N LEU A 182 -10.36 7.19 -16.24
CA LEU A 182 -10.61 7.09 -14.81
C LEU A 182 -12.00 6.51 -14.49
N ARG A 183 -13.05 7.09 -15.09
CA ARG A 183 -14.43 6.60 -14.92
C ARG A 183 -14.63 5.19 -15.45
N SER A 184 -13.95 4.81 -16.53
CA SER A 184 -14.04 3.47 -17.09
C SER A 184 -13.40 2.43 -16.19
N LEU A 185 -12.21 2.72 -15.64
CA LEU A 185 -11.56 1.85 -14.66
C LEU A 185 -12.41 1.70 -13.38
N TYR A 186 -13.06 2.77 -12.91
CA TYR A 186 -14.02 2.68 -11.82
C TYR A 186 -15.20 1.75 -12.14
N ARG A 187 -15.78 1.84 -13.36
CA ARG A 187 -16.87 0.93 -13.80
C ARG A 187 -16.40 -0.51 -13.89
N LEU A 188 -15.13 -0.73 -14.24
CA LEU A 188 -14.49 -2.05 -14.25
C LEU A 188 -14.20 -2.58 -12.84
N GLY A 189 -14.45 -1.82 -11.77
CA GLY A 189 -14.37 -2.29 -10.40
C GLY A 189 -13.21 -1.75 -9.58
N CYS A 190 -12.32 -0.91 -10.13
CA CYS A 190 -11.26 -0.27 -9.36
C CYS A 190 -11.86 0.68 -8.31
N ARG A 191 -11.36 0.63 -7.07
CA ARG A 191 -11.94 1.38 -5.95
C ARG A 191 -11.00 2.37 -5.28
N TYR A 192 -9.71 2.30 -5.55
CA TYR A 192 -8.80 3.41 -5.31
C TYR A 192 -7.88 3.65 -6.52
N MET A 193 -7.21 4.80 -6.52
CA MET A 193 -6.08 5.08 -7.39
C MET A 193 -5.01 5.82 -6.61
N THR A 194 -3.79 5.26 -6.60
CA THR A 194 -2.58 5.94 -6.14
C THR A 194 -2.18 6.96 -7.19
N LEU A 195 -2.08 8.24 -6.80
CA LEU A 195 -1.94 9.35 -7.76
C LEU A 195 -0.65 9.31 -8.56
N THR A 196 0.41 8.72 -8.01
CA THR A 196 1.69 8.44 -8.68
C THR A 196 2.20 7.06 -8.25
N HIS A 197 3.16 6.50 -8.97
CA HIS A 197 4.06 5.48 -8.45
C HIS A 197 5.44 6.11 -8.19
N THR A 198 6.54 5.49 -8.61
CA THR A 198 7.88 6.04 -8.45
C THR A 198 8.22 7.15 -9.46
N ASN A 199 7.39 7.35 -10.46
CA ASN A 199 7.51 8.38 -11.49
C ASN A 199 6.55 9.54 -11.23
N THR A 200 7.05 10.76 -11.27
CA THR A 200 6.23 11.97 -11.42
C THR A 200 5.52 11.87 -12.78
N ASN A 201 4.19 12.04 -12.79
CA ASN A 201 3.40 12.03 -14.01
C ASN A 201 3.08 13.47 -14.49
N GLU A 202 2.17 13.64 -15.45
CA GLU A 202 1.87 14.95 -16.04
C GLU A 202 1.07 15.88 -15.10
N TRP A 203 0.61 15.41 -13.94
CA TRP A 203 -0.30 16.19 -13.09
C TRP A 203 -0.06 16.04 -11.58
N ALA A 204 0.85 15.17 -11.14
CA ALA A 204 1.20 14.97 -9.74
C ALA A 204 2.67 14.58 -9.57
N ASP A 205 3.32 15.12 -8.54
CA ASP A 205 4.69 14.77 -8.19
C ASP A 205 4.74 13.54 -7.30
N SER A 206 5.67 12.63 -7.64
CA SER A 206 5.96 11.41 -6.89
C SER A 206 7.00 11.64 -5.79
N ALA A 207 6.94 10.87 -4.71
CA ALA A 207 8.03 10.75 -3.75
C ALA A 207 9.29 10.14 -4.38
N GLY A 208 9.15 9.40 -5.50
CA GLY A 208 10.23 8.60 -6.06
C GLY A 208 10.58 7.43 -5.15
N PHE A 209 11.67 6.74 -5.48
CA PHE A 209 12.17 5.64 -4.67
C PHE A 209 13.54 5.98 -4.05
N SER A 210 14.49 6.41 -4.86
CA SER A 210 15.86 6.74 -4.44
C SER A 210 16.38 7.96 -5.22
N GLY A 211 17.28 8.71 -4.61
CA GLY A 211 17.82 9.93 -5.21
C GLY A 211 16.82 11.09 -5.24
N PRO A 212 17.22 12.26 -5.74
CA PRO A 212 16.30 13.40 -5.87
C PRO A 212 15.26 13.11 -6.94
N THR A 213 13.98 13.07 -6.57
CA THR A 213 12.90 13.10 -7.55
C THR A 213 12.72 14.53 -7.99
N PRO A 214 12.79 14.86 -9.28
CA PRO A 214 12.53 16.22 -9.73
C PRO A 214 11.10 16.61 -9.34
N THR A 215 10.97 17.63 -8.51
CA THR A 215 9.70 18.32 -8.28
C THR A 215 9.34 19.04 -9.58
N ARG A 216 8.26 18.64 -10.22
CA ARG A 216 7.86 19.14 -11.53
C ARG A 216 6.71 20.14 -11.43
N HIS A 217 5.80 19.90 -10.48
CA HIS A 217 4.55 20.65 -10.34
C HIS A 217 4.42 21.35 -8.99
N HIS A 218 5.29 21.06 -8.03
CA HIS A 218 5.16 21.48 -6.63
C HIS A 218 3.80 21.09 -6.04
N GLY A 219 3.38 19.85 -6.33
CA GLY A 219 2.12 19.28 -5.88
C GLY A 219 1.26 18.75 -7.03
N LEU A 220 0.01 19.23 -7.09
CA LEU A 220 -0.94 18.91 -8.16
C LEU A 220 -1.00 20.02 -9.20
N THR A 221 -1.12 19.67 -10.47
CA THR A 221 -1.57 20.62 -11.50
C THR A 221 -3.08 20.88 -11.39
N PRO A 222 -3.66 21.87 -12.09
CA PRO A 222 -5.12 22.03 -12.16
C PRO A 222 -5.85 20.76 -12.62
N PHE A 223 -5.28 20.01 -13.57
CA PHE A 223 -5.85 18.72 -13.97
C PHE A 223 -5.76 17.67 -12.86
N GLY A 224 -4.66 17.66 -12.08
CA GLY A 224 -4.53 16.78 -10.90
C GLY A 224 -5.60 17.07 -9.83
N GLU A 225 -5.94 18.34 -9.63
CA GLU A 225 -7.05 18.73 -8.74
C GLU A 225 -8.42 18.24 -9.30
N GLU A 226 -8.62 18.30 -10.64
CA GLU A 226 -9.82 17.75 -11.28
C GLU A 226 -9.88 16.22 -11.13
N VAL A 227 -8.75 15.50 -11.24
CA VAL A 227 -8.67 14.05 -11.01
C VAL A 227 -9.10 13.71 -9.59
N VAL A 228 -8.55 14.37 -8.58
CA VAL A 228 -8.91 14.16 -7.16
C VAL A 228 -10.41 14.44 -6.93
N ALA A 229 -10.92 15.54 -7.46
CA ALA A 229 -12.34 15.88 -7.35
C ALA A 229 -13.25 14.84 -8.03
N GLU A 230 -12.87 14.37 -9.22
CA GLU A 230 -13.63 13.34 -9.95
C GLU A 230 -13.60 11.99 -9.25
N MET A 231 -12.44 11.56 -8.73
CA MET A 231 -12.34 10.33 -7.92
C MET A 231 -13.34 10.37 -6.77
N GLN A 232 -13.35 11.43 -5.98
CA GLN A 232 -14.25 11.56 -4.84
C GLN A 232 -15.72 11.65 -5.27
N ARG A 233 -15.99 12.35 -6.38
CA ARG A 233 -17.34 12.46 -6.94
C ARG A 233 -17.92 11.09 -7.30
N ILE A 234 -17.11 10.19 -7.85
CA ILE A 234 -17.57 8.85 -8.26
C ILE A 234 -17.49 7.80 -7.14
N GLY A 235 -16.88 8.14 -5.99
CA GLY A 235 -16.69 7.21 -4.86
C GLY A 235 -15.44 6.35 -4.98
N MET A 236 -14.45 6.78 -5.78
CA MET A 236 -13.12 6.17 -5.80
C MET A 236 -12.26 6.81 -4.71
N LEU A 237 -11.64 6.00 -3.85
CA LEU A 237 -10.73 6.45 -2.82
C LEU A 237 -9.48 7.07 -3.44
N VAL A 238 -9.10 8.25 -2.93
CA VAL A 238 -7.82 8.89 -3.28
C VAL A 238 -6.74 8.27 -2.41
N ASP A 239 -5.76 7.64 -3.05
CA ASP A 239 -4.63 7.03 -2.35
C ASP A 239 -3.40 7.95 -2.44
N VAL A 240 -2.88 8.30 -1.26
CA VAL A 240 -1.72 9.18 -1.08
C VAL A 240 -0.41 8.43 -0.83
N SER A 241 -0.38 7.12 -0.99
CA SER A 241 0.88 6.39 -1.07
C SER A 241 1.67 6.85 -2.30
N HIS A 242 3.00 6.80 -2.28
CA HIS A 242 3.91 7.18 -3.38
C HIS A 242 3.98 8.66 -3.75
N ILE A 243 3.10 9.53 -3.29
CA ILE A 243 3.12 10.95 -3.68
C ILE A 243 4.21 11.74 -2.91
N ALA A 244 4.71 12.80 -3.54
CA ALA A 244 5.60 13.76 -2.87
C ALA A 244 4.87 14.51 -1.73
N ASP A 245 5.64 15.04 -0.78
CA ASP A 245 5.10 15.80 0.35
C ASP A 245 4.23 16.99 -0.13
N ASP A 246 4.69 17.74 -1.13
CA ASP A 246 3.91 18.87 -1.71
C ASP A 246 2.59 18.37 -2.33
N THR A 247 2.60 17.22 -2.99
CA THR A 247 1.39 16.60 -3.55
C THR A 247 0.42 16.18 -2.43
N PHE A 248 0.95 15.62 -1.33
CA PHE A 248 0.13 15.29 -0.18
C PHE A 248 -0.61 16.52 0.35
N TRP A 249 0.09 17.64 0.53
CA TRP A 249 -0.53 18.87 1.03
C TRP A 249 -1.54 19.47 0.05
N ALA A 250 -1.29 19.37 -1.26
CA ALA A 250 -2.25 19.77 -2.27
C ALA A 250 -3.54 18.92 -2.22
N VAL A 251 -3.40 17.60 -2.04
CA VAL A 251 -4.55 16.70 -1.84
C VAL A 251 -5.30 17.06 -0.57
N MET A 252 -4.62 17.25 0.58
CA MET A 252 -5.29 17.61 1.84
C MET A 252 -6.06 18.91 1.75
N LYS A 253 -5.60 19.86 0.95
CA LYS A 253 -6.29 21.14 0.71
C LYS A 253 -7.57 20.96 -0.12
N SER A 254 -7.58 20.05 -1.09
CA SER A 254 -8.68 19.88 -2.05
C SER A 254 -9.66 18.79 -1.69
N ALA A 255 -9.23 17.73 -0.96
CA ALA A 255 -10.04 16.59 -0.63
C ALA A 255 -11.26 16.94 0.25
N LYS A 256 -12.43 16.44 -0.14
CA LYS A 256 -13.74 16.61 0.54
C LYS A 256 -14.22 15.33 1.22
N ALA A 257 -13.72 14.18 0.81
CA ALA A 257 -13.96 12.87 1.40
C ALA A 257 -12.66 12.35 2.03
N PRO A 258 -12.73 11.37 2.95
CA PRO A 258 -11.54 10.75 3.50
C PRO A 258 -10.65 10.13 2.42
N VAL A 259 -9.33 10.24 2.62
CA VAL A 259 -8.31 9.64 1.76
C VAL A 259 -7.68 8.42 2.44
N ILE A 260 -6.97 7.61 1.69
CA ILE A 260 -6.17 6.51 2.23
C ILE A 260 -4.69 6.70 1.88
N ALA A 261 -3.81 6.15 2.71
CA ALA A 261 -2.48 5.74 2.29
C ALA A 261 -2.48 4.22 2.29
N SER A 262 -2.62 3.61 1.12
CA SER A 262 -2.88 2.16 0.97
C SER A 262 -1.73 1.28 1.47
N HIS A 263 -0.48 1.80 1.44
CA HIS A 263 0.73 1.09 1.87
C HIS A 263 1.86 2.10 2.19
N SER A 264 1.76 2.78 3.33
CA SER A 264 2.77 3.74 3.83
C SER A 264 2.95 3.58 5.33
N SER A 265 4.10 4.01 5.86
CA SER A 265 4.46 3.84 7.28
C SER A 265 4.78 5.19 7.93
N ALA A 266 5.29 5.20 9.17
CA ALA A 266 5.61 6.41 9.94
C ALA A 266 7.06 6.84 9.69
N ARG A 267 7.26 8.09 9.22
CA ARG A 267 8.60 8.63 8.93
C ARG A 267 9.43 8.85 10.20
N ALA A 268 8.79 9.13 11.32
CA ALA A 268 9.47 9.31 12.61
C ALA A 268 10.08 8.00 13.15
N VAL A 269 9.55 6.84 12.78
CA VAL A 269 10.12 5.53 13.15
C VAL A 269 11.24 5.13 12.19
N ALA A 270 11.02 5.31 10.89
CA ALA A 270 12.02 5.06 9.87
C ALA A 270 12.00 6.17 8.82
N GLU A 271 13.07 6.96 8.77
CA GLU A 271 13.18 8.07 7.83
C GLU A 271 13.24 7.55 6.40
N HIS A 272 12.10 7.68 5.73
CA HIS A 272 11.96 7.35 4.32
C HIS A 272 10.89 8.23 3.68
N ARG A 273 11.12 8.68 2.45
CA ARG A 273 10.19 9.56 1.72
C ARG A 273 8.82 8.92 1.40
N ARG A 274 8.77 7.59 1.42
CA ARG A 274 7.53 6.82 1.24
C ARG A 274 6.67 6.81 2.50
N ASN A 275 7.23 7.19 3.64
CA ASN A 275 6.55 7.26 4.93
C ASN A 275 5.99 8.67 5.20
N LEU A 276 4.88 8.74 5.91
CA LEU A 276 4.25 9.99 6.30
C LEU A 276 4.93 10.54 7.57
N ASN A 277 5.23 11.84 7.57
CA ASN A 277 5.66 12.53 8.79
C ASN A 277 4.45 12.80 9.71
N ASP A 278 4.73 13.23 10.95
CA ASP A 278 3.71 13.40 11.98
C ASP A 278 2.64 14.45 11.60
N ASP A 279 3.02 15.52 10.89
CA ASP A 279 2.06 16.53 10.45
C ASP A 279 1.14 15.98 9.35
N MET A 280 1.66 15.15 8.46
CA MET A 280 0.86 14.43 7.47
C MET A 280 -0.09 13.43 8.15
N LEU A 281 0.38 12.67 9.16
CA LEU A 281 -0.46 11.76 9.93
C LEU A 281 -1.62 12.50 10.61
N ARG A 282 -1.35 13.65 11.24
CA ARG A 282 -2.39 14.50 11.85
C ARG A 282 -3.35 15.06 10.82
N ALA A 283 -2.86 15.49 9.65
CA ALA A 283 -3.70 16.03 8.57
C ALA A 283 -4.61 14.95 7.99
N LEU A 284 -4.09 13.74 7.77
CA LEU A 284 -4.87 12.59 7.30
C LEU A 284 -5.94 12.20 8.31
N ALA A 285 -5.60 12.16 9.60
CA ALA A 285 -6.57 11.90 10.67
C ALA A 285 -7.69 12.98 10.71
N LYS A 286 -7.32 14.26 10.60
CA LYS A 286 -8.30 15.37 10.52
C LYS A 286 -9.21 15.25 9.29
N ASN A 287 -8.73 14.71 8.18
CA ASN A 287 -9.53 14.42 6.99
C ASN A 287 -10.46 13.21 7.20
N GLY A 288 -10.26 12.40 8.25
CA GLY A 288 -10.99 11.15 8.51
C GLY A 288 -10.40 9.92 7.82
N GLY A 289 -9.24 10.05 7.20
CA GLY A 289 -8.58 8.99 6.44
C GLY A 289 -7.97 7.86 7.27
N VAL A 290 -7.25 6.96 6.61
CA VAL A 290 -6.53 5.82 7.23
C VAL A 290 -5.18 5.60 6.56
N VAL A 291 -4.14 5.35 7.38
CA VAL A 291 -2.82 4.90 6.93
C VAL A 291 -2.77 3.38 7.09
N MET A 292 -2.57 2.67 6.02
CA MET A 292 -2.39 1.22 6.01
C MET A 292 -0.88 0.94 5.97
N VAL A 293 -0.37 0.35 7.05
CA VAL A 293 1.08 0.24 7.29
C VAL A 293 1.70 -0.74 6.31
N ASN A 294 2.74 -0.27 5.59
CA ASN A 294 3.53 -1.08 4.66
C ASN A 294 4.47 -2.02 5.43
N PHE A 295 4.66 -3.26 4.93
CA PHE A 295 5.50 -4.26 5.60
C PHE A 295 6.92 -4.35 5.02
N TRP A 296 7.24 -3.63 3.96
CA TRP A 296 8.57 -3.72 3.37
C TRP A 296 9.66 -3.27 4.34
N SER A 297 10.61 -4.17 4.62
CA SER A 297 11.72 -3.93 5.53
C SER A 297 12.50 -2.64 5.23
N THR A 298 12.58 -2.24 3.94
CA THR A 298 13.22 -0.99 3.52
C THR A 298 12.48 0.25 4.04
N PHE A 299 11.15 0.20 4.19
CA PHE A 299 10.37 1.35 4.63
C PHE A 299 10.19 1.42 6.14
N ILE A 300 10.38 0.29 6.83
CA ILE A 300 10.14 0.21 8.26
C ILE A 300 11.42 0.17 9.11
N SER A 301 12.60 -0.03 8.51
CA SER A 301 13.87 -0.12 9.25
C SER A 301 14.98 0.66 8.58
N VAL A 302 15.51 1.66 9.29
CA VAL A 302 16.67 2.46 8.82
C VAL A 302 17.92 1.59 8.68
N ASP A 303 18.14 0.64 9.56
CA ASP A 303 19.28 -0.27 9.51
C ASP A 303 19.21 -1.16 8.27
N TYR A 304 18.02 -1.72 7.98
CA TYR A 304 17.80 -2.49 6.77
C TYR A 304 17.98 -1.63 5.51
N GLN A 305 17.43 -0.41 5.49
CA GLN A 305 17.56 0.54 4.38
C GLN A 305 19.03 0.83 4.07
N ASN A 306 19.85 1.10 5.08
CA ASN A 306 21.27 1.39 4.92
C ASN A 306 22.04 0.16 4.40
N ALA A 307 21.77 -1.02 4.96
CA ALA A 307 22.38 -2.27 4.52
C ALA A 307 21.96 -2.63 3.08
N ALA A 308 20.69 -2.46 2.72
CA ALA A 308 20.19 -2.69 1.39
C ALA A 308 20.83 -1.73 0.37
N ARG A 309 20.98 -0.45 0.71
CA ARG A 309 21.69 0.52 -0.13
C ARG A 309 23.13 0.09 -0.40
N ALA A 310 23.89 -0.23 0.66
CA ALA A 310 25.26 -0.71 0.53
C ALA A 310 25.35 -1.99 -0.33
N TRP A 311 24.39 -2.88 -0.17
CA TRP A 311 24.29 -4.10 -0.99
C TRP A 311 24.06 -3.78 -2.48
N TYR A 312 23.15 -2.86 -2.80
CA TYR A 312 22.88 -2.45 -4.17
C TYR A 312 24.07 -1.70 -4.80
N ASP A 313 24.77 -0.87 -4.04
CA ASP A 313 26.00 -0.20 -4.51
C ASP A 313 27.06 -1.22 -4.93
N LYS A 314 27.18 -2.33 -4.20
CA LYS A 314 28.14 -3.41 -4.48
C LYS A 314 27.67 -4.36 -5.61
N ASN A 315 26.40 -4.72 -5.62
CA ASN A 315 25.85 -5.77 -6.47
C ASN A 315 24.94 -5.24 -7.61
N GLY A 316 24.80 -3.93 -7.76
CA GLY A 316 23.84 -3.31 -8.67
C GLY A 316 24.00 -3.72 -10.12
N LYS A 317 25.24 -4.00 -10.60
CA LYS A 317 25.47 -4.50 -11.94
C LYS A 317 24.87 -5.89 -12.17
N ALA A 318 25.15 -6.83 -11.26
CA ALA A 318 24.59 -8.18 -11.34
C ALA A 318 23.07 -8.17 -11.22
N PHE A 319 22.52 -7.30 -10.33
CA PHE A 319 21.09 -7.12 -10.21
C PHE A 319 20.45 -6.57 -11.50
N ALA A 320 21.07 -5.60 -12.16
CA ALA A 320 20.58 -5.05 -13.43
C ALA A 320 20.61 -6.09 -14.57
N GLU A 321 21.61 -6.96 -14.60
CA GLU A 321 21.68 -8.08 -15.55
C GLU A 321 20.53 -9.09 -15.33
N ILE A 322 20.23 -9.45 -14.06
CA ILE A 322 19.10 -10.29 -13.70
C ILE A 322 17.79 -9.63 -14.15
N ARG A 323 17.60 -8.34 -13.84
CA ARG A 323 16.39 -7.60 -14.21
C ARG A 323 16.18 -7.57 -15.73
N THR A 324 17.25 -7.40 -16.49
CA THR A 324 17.19 -7.40 -17.96
C THR A 324 16.87 -8.78 -18.51
N LYS A 325 17.50 -9.82 -17.96
CA LYS A 325 17.34 -11.21 -18.42
C LYS A 325 15.91 -11.72 -18.18
N TYR A 326 15.33 -11.41 -17.03
CA TYR A 326 14.03 -11.89 -16.59
C TYR A 326 12.93 -10.83 -16.66
N LYS A 327 13.07 -9.85 -17.55
CA LYS A 327 12.12 -8.73 -17.67
C LYS A 327 10.65 -9.16 -17.93
N ASP A 328 10.46 -10.30 -18.61
CA ASP A 328 9.15 -10.86 -18.96
C ASP A 328 8.84 -12.17 -18.19
N ASP A 329 9.65 -12.50 -17.17
CA ASP A 329 9.51 -13.68 -16.32
C ASP A 329 9.64 -13.27 -14.84
N PRO A 330 8.54 -12.88 -14.19
CA PRO A 330 8.57 -12.42 -12.81
C PRO A 330 9.03 -13.50 -11.81
N LEU A 331 8.68 -14.76 -12.03
CA LEU A 331 9.12 -15.86 -11.16
C LEU A 331 10.60 -16.16 -11.30
N GLY A 332 11.12 -16.18 -12.51
CA GLY A 332 12.55 -16.30 -12.77
C GLY A 332 13.33 -15.12 -12.19
N PHE A 333 12.77 -13.90 -12.22
CA PHE A 333 13.36 -12.74 -11.57
C PHE A 333 13.42 -12.90 -10.04
N ILE A 334 12.35 -13.33 -9.40
CA ILE A 334 12.29 -13.56 -7.94
C ILE A 334 13.34 -14.59 -7.54
N GLU A 335 13.41 -15.74 -8.25
CA GLU A 335 14.36 -16.80 -7.96
C GLU A 335 15.81 -16.36 -8.16
N ALA A 336 16.13 -15.72 -9.29
CA ALA A 336 17.47 -15.24 -9.57
C ALA A 336 17.94 -14.15 -8.59
N ARG A 337 17.04 -13.27 -8.15
CA ARG A 337 17.30 -12.28 -7.11
C ARG A 337 17.57 -12.94 -5.77
N ALA A 338 16.73 -13.91 -5.37
CA ALA A 338 16.91 -14.65 -4.13
C ALA A 338 18.27 -15.39 -4.11
N LYS A 339 18.65 -16.01 -5.25
CA LYS A 339 19.94 -16.66 -5.42
C LYS A 339 21.09 -15.66 -5.26
N LEU A 340 21.06 -14.51 -5.94
CA LEU A 340 22.07 -13.47 -5.81
C LEU A 340 22.21 -13.00 -4.35
N ARG A 341 21.09 -12.87 -3.63
CA ARG A 341 21.07 -12.52 -2.21
C ARG A 341 21.75 -13.60 -1.35
N ALA A 342 21.45 -14.88 -1.61
CA ALA A 342 22.04 -16.00 -0.86
C ALA A 342 23.55 -16.17 -1.11
N GLU A 343 24.03 -15.81 -2.27
CA GLU A 343 25.45 -15.89 -2.66
C GLU A 343 26.28 -14.67 -2.22
N THR A 344 25.63 -13.65 -1.63
CA THR A 344 26.27 -12.41 -1.19
C THR A 344 26.08 -12.18 0.31
N GLU A 345 26.53 -11.02 0.83
CA GLU A 345 26.37 -10.69 2.23
C GLU A 345 24.87 -10.63 2.61
N PRO A 346 24.46 -11.33 3.68
CA PRO A 346 23.07 -11.32 4.12
C PRO A 346 22.67 -9.92 4.63
N LEU A 347 21.44 -9.54 4.31
CA LEU A 347 20.83 -8.34 4.90
C LEU A 347 20.33 -8.62 6.31
N PRO A 348 20.27 -7.62 7.20
CA PRO A 348 19.77 -7.80 8.55
C PRO A 348 18.29 -8.22 8.50
N LYS A 349 17.90 -9.08 9.44
CA LYS A 349 16.48 -9.38 9.66
C LYS A 349 15.83 -8.23 10.42
N VAL A 350 14.62 -7.86 10.04
CA VAL A 350 13.83 -6.84 10.72
C VAL A 350 12.81 -7.54 11.63
N PRO A 351 12.88 -7.37 12.96
CA PRO A 351 11.91 -8.00 13.85
C PRO A 351 10.47 -7.54 13.57
N LEU A 352 9.48 -8.42 13.75
CA LEU A 352 8.07 -8.07 13.65
C LEU A 352 7.67 -6.89 14.54
N SER A 353 8.34 -6.76 15.72
CA SER A 353 8.09 -5.64 16.64
C SER A 353 8.29 -4.27 15.99
N VAL A 354 9.20 -4.15 15.03
CA VAL A 354 9.42 -2.87 14.30
C VAL A 354 8.18 -2.48 13.48
N LEU A 355 7.50 -3.43 12.86
CA LEU A 355 6.22 -3.16 12.20
C LEU A 355 5.17 -2.68 13.20
N ILE A 356 5.12 -3.30 14.39
CA ILE A 356 4.19 -2.90 15.44
C ILE A 356 4.54 -1.50 15.97
N ASP A 357 5.82 -1.13 16.06
CA ASP A 357 6.25 0.22 16.46
C ASP A 357 5.73 1.30 15.48
N HIS A 358 5.66 1.01 14.18
CA HIS A 358 5.01 1.90 13.21
C HIS A 358 3.51 2.04 13.47
N ILE A 359 2.81 0.93 13.74
CA ILE A 359 1.39 0.96 14.09
C ILE A 359 1.18 1.80 15.36
N GLU A 360 1.97 1.57 16.41
CA GLU A 360 1.89 2.33 17.67
C GLU A 360 2.13 3.81 17.47
N HIS A 361 3.16 4.18 16.70
CA HIS A 361 3.45 5.59 16.42
C HIS A 361 2.27 6.28 15.69
N ILE A 362 1.71 5.61 14.68
CA ILE A 362 0.53 6.16 13.98
C ILE A 362 -0.66 6.29 14.93
N VAL A 363 -0.90 5.31 15.80
CA VAL A 363 -1.95 5.40 16.83
C VAL A 363 -1.70 6.57 17.79
N GLN A 364 -0.45 6.80 18.21
CA GLN A 364 -0.10 7.91 19.11
C GLN A 364 -0.32 9.28 18.45
N VAL A 365 -0.01 9.42 17.16
CA VAL A 365 -0.03 10.70 16.45
C VAL A 365 -1.40 11.01 15.83
N ALA A 366 -2.00 10.02 15.17
CA ALA A 366 -3.23 10.14 14.41
C ALA A 366 -4.47 9.61 15.14
N GLY A 367 -4.28 8.73 16.11
CA GLY A 367 -5.36 8.06 16.85
C GLY A 367 -5.70 6.68 16.29
N ILE A 368 -6.33 5.86 17.14
CA ILE A 368 -6.65 4.45 16.86
C ILE A 368 -7.54 4.22 15.63
N ASP A 369 -8.32 5.23 15.25
CA ASP A 369 -9.26 5.15 14.13
C ASP A 369 -8.61 5.35 12.75
N HIS A 370 -7.28 5.60 12.69
CA HIS A 370 -6.59 6.05 11.50
C HIS A 370 -5.44 5.15 11.04
N VAL A 371 -5.37 3.92 11.53
CA VAL A 371 -4.34 2.94 11.16
C VAL A 371 -4.97 1.63 10.66
N GLY A 372 -4.32 0.99 9.68
CA GLY A 372 -4.70 -0.29 9.08
C GLY A 372 -3.48 -1.05 8.57
N LEU A 373 -3.70 -2.10 7.78
CA LEU A 373 -2.66 -2.97 7.20
C LEU A 373 -2.61 -2.79 5.68
N GLY A 374 -1.42 -2.61 5.12
CA GLY A 374 -1.18 -2.47 3.69
C GLY A 374 0.14 -3.16 3.34
N SER A 375 0.10 -4.49 3.23
CA SER A 375 1.28 -5.36 3.31
C SER A 375 2.32 -5.11 2.23
N ASP A 376 1.88 -4.79 1.03
CA ASP A 376 2.72 -4.74 -0.17
C ASP A 376 3.27 -6.14 -0.55
N PHE A 377 2.53 -7.21 -0.19
CA PHE A 377 2.88 -8.58 -0.56
C PHE A 377 3.01 -8.70 -2.07
N ASP A 378 3.96 -9.53 -2.49
CA ASP A 378 4.31 -9.77 -3.89
C ASP A 378 4.90 -8.56 -4.64
N GLY A 379 4.88 -7.34 -4.04
CA GLY A 379 5.55 -6.12 -4.52
C GLY A 379 6.95 -5.91 -3.94
N VAL A 380 7.26 -6.56 -2.82
CA VAL A 380 8.49 -6.34 -2.05
C VAL A 380 9.39 -7.58 -1.97
N ASP A 381 10.64 -7.38 -1.58
CA ASP A 381 11.65 -8.44 -1.52
C ASP A 381 12.09 -8.83 -0.11
N ALA A 382 11.60 -8.14 0.89
CA ALA A 382 11.96 -8.38 2.28
C ALA A 382 10.84 -7.94 3.23
N LEU A 383 10.41 -8.85 4.05
CA LEU A 383 9.38 -8.67 5.05
C LEU A 383 9.97 -8.76 6.47
N PRO A 384 9.27 -8.30 7.51
CA PRO A 384 9.63 -8.56 8.89
C PRO A 384 9.79 -10.06 9.18
N ASP A 385 10.74 -10.40 10.04
CA ASP A 385 11.04 -11.79 10.39
C ASP A 385 9.78 -12.50 10.90
N GLY A 386 9.48 -13.63 10.26
CA GLY A 386 8.28 -14.40 10.52
C GLY A 386 7.02 -13.98 9.74
N LEU A 387 7.07 -12.92 8.93
CA LEU A 387 5.99 -12.58 7.98
C LEU A 387 6.38 -13.07 6.58
N ASP A 388 6.34 -14.38 6.37
CA ASP A 388 6.82 -14.99 5.12
C ASP A 388 5.76 -14.97 4.00
N GLY A 389 4.53 -14.56 4.29
CA GLY A 389 3.41 -14.46 3.36
C GLY A 389 2.11 -14.09 4.07
N ILE A 390 1.03 -14.04 3.30
CA ILE A 390 -0.29 -13.61 3.77
C ILE A 390 -0.88 -14.50 4.87
N ASP A 391 -0.47 -15.77 4.96
CA ASP A 391 -0.82 -16.69 6.04
C ASP A 391 -0.21 -16.32 7.39
N SER A 392 0.75 -15.39 7.42
CA SER A 392 1.40 -14.91 8.64
C SER A 392 0.65 -13.79 9.37
N LEU A 393 -0.43 -13.25 8.81
CA LEU A 393 -1.23 -12.18 9.42
C LEU A 393 -1.69 -12.44 10.86
N PRO A 394 -1.99 -13.69 11.29
CA PRO A 394 -2.31 -13.99 12.70
C PRO A 394 -1.24 -13.55 13.69
N LYS A 395 0.04 -13.50 13.27
CA LYS A 395 1.15 -13.07 14.12
C LYS A 395 1.07 -11.57 14.46
N ILE A 396 0.54 -10.75 13.54
CA ILE A 396 0.28 -9.32 13.80
C ILE A 396 -0.80 -9.18 14.88
N THR A 397 -1.88 -9.96 14.80
CA THR A 397 -2.93 -9.94 15.81
C THR A 397 -2.40 -10.34 17.19
N LEU A 398 -1.56 -11.38 17.26
CA LEU A 398 -0.91 -11.78 18.50
C LEU A 398 0.00 -10.68 19.05
N ALA A 399 0.82 -10.07 18.21
CA ALA A 399 1.71 -8.99 18.62
C ALA A 399 0.93 -7.76 19.15
N LEU A 400 -0.21 -7.41 18.55
CA LEU A 400 -1.08 -6.34 19.06
C LEU A 400 -1.70 -6.70 20.43
N VAL A 401 -2.10 -7.96 20.64
CA VAL A 401 -2.56 -8.46 21.95
C VAL A 401 -1.45 -8.34 22.99
N GLU A 402 -0.24 -8.75 22.66
CA GLU A 402 0.94 -8.70 23.55
C GLU A 402 1.37 -7.27 23.88
N ARG A 403 1.13 -6.30 22.96
CA ARG A 403 1.32 -4.87 23.19
C ARG A 403 0.20 -4.23 24.02
N GLY A 404 -0.82 -5.00 24.44
CA GLY A 404 -1.88 -4.56 25.33
C GLY A 404 -3.04 -3.81 24.68
N TYR A 405 -3.16 -3.84 23.34
CA TYR A 405 -4.32 -3.27 22.66
C TYR A 405 -5.62 -3.94 23.10
N LYS A 406 -6.71 -3.15 23.18
CA LYS A 406 -8.05 -3.66 23.50
C LYS A 406 -8.63 -4.40 22.30
N ASP A 407 -9.66 -5.24 22.57
CA ASP A 407 -10.31 -6.06 21.53
C ASP A 407 -10.86 -5.19 20.39
N ASP A 408 -11.56 -4.10 20.71
CA ASP A 408 -12.14 -3.17 19.74
C ASP A 408 -11.06 -2.40 18.95
N GLU A 409 -9.93 -2.06 19.59
CA GLU A 409 -8.80 -1.41 18.94
C GLU A 409 -8.14 -2.33 17.92
N ILE A 410 -7.94 -3.61 18.25
CA ILE A 410 -7.41 -4.62 17.34
C ILE A 410 -8.33 -4.82 16.14
N LEU A 411 -9.65 -4.93 16.37
CA LEU A 411 -10.62 -5.07 15.29
C LEU A 411 -10.64 -3.85 14.35
N LYS A 412 -10.40 -2.65 14.88
CA LYS A 412 -10.25 -1.42 14.09
C LYS A 412 -9.01 -1.48 13.20
N ILE A 413 -7.84 -1.82 13.77
CA ILE A 413 -6.56 -1.91 13.05
C ILE A 413 -6.65 -2.94 11.94
N LEU A 414 -7.21 -4.12 12.21
CA LEU A 414 -7.26 -5.22 11.25
C LEU A 414 -8.12 -4.92 10.01
N GLY A 415 -9.06 -3.97 10.06
CA GLY A 415 -9.84 -3.60 8.89
C GLY A 415 -11.04 -2.71 9.16
N GLY A 416 -11.48 -2.57 10.42
CA GLY A 416 -12.63 -1.72 10.79
C GLY A 416 -12.44 -0.27 10.36
N ASN A 417 -11.22 0.26 10.49
CA ASN A 417 -10.89 1.62 10.10
C ASN A 417 -10.97 1.83 8.59
N PHE A 418 -10.47 0.88 7.80
CA PHE A 418 -10.60 0.93 6.34
C PHE A 418 -12.08 0.90 5.92
N LEU A 419 -12.87 -0.02 6.49
CA LEU A 419 -14.31 -0.09 6.18
C LEU A 419 -15.03 1.22 6.45
N ARG A 420 -14.74 1.88 7.56
CA ARG A 420 -15.29 3.20 7.89
C ARG A 420 -14.95 4.23 6.80
N VAL A 421 -13.69 4.28 6.38
CA VAL A 421 -13.24 5.23 5.33
C VAL A 421 -13.93 4.93 4.00
N PHE A 422 -14.03 3.66 3.63
CA PHE A 422 -14.69 3.25 2.40
C PHE A 422 -16.18 3.61 2.39
N GLU A 423 -16.90 3.31 3.48
CA GLU A 423 -18.31 3.69 3.67
C GLU A 423 -18.52 5.22 3.60
N GLN A 424 -17.58 6.00 4.15
CA GLN A 424 -17.63 7.47 4.09
C GLN A 424 -17.40 8.01 2.68
N ALA A 425 -16.48 7.41 1.91
CA ALA A 425 -16.26 7.77 0.51
C ALA A 425 -17.49 7.47 -0.36
N GLU A 426 -18.12 6.29 -0.15
CA GLU A 426 -19.38 5.94 -0.81
C GLU A 426 -20.53 6.90 -0.44
N ALA A 427 -20.62 7.28 0.84
CA ALA A 427 -21.63 8.22 1.31
C ALA A 427 -21.44 9.63 0.71
N TYR A 428 -20.18 10.09 0.62
CA TYR A 428 -19.86 11.34 -0.04
C TYR A 428 -20.31 11.33 -1.52
N ALA A 429 -19.95 10.29 -2.28
CA ALA A 429 -20.34 10.18 -3.69
C ALA A 429 -21.87 10.18 -3.87
N LYS A 430 -22.61 9.49 -2.99
CA LYS A 430 -24.07 9.53 -2.98
C LYS A 430 -24.61 10.95 -2.73
N SER A 431 -23.98 11.70 -1.81
CA SER A 431 -24.41 13.08 -1.48
C SER A 431 -24.21 14.06 -2.64
N THR A 432 -23.25 13.80 -3.54
CA THR A 432 -23.04 14.60 -4.76
C THR A 432 -24.03 14.31 -5.88
N GLY A 433 -24.98 13.41 -5.65
CA GLY A 433 -26.00 13.02 -6.65
C GLY A 433 -25.44 12.15 -7.78
N THR A 434 -24.27 11.54 -7.57
CA THR A 434 -23.63 10.68 -8.56
C THR A 434 -24.02 9.22 -8.32
N THR A 435 -24.81 8.65 -9.23
CA THR A 435 -24.94 7.19 -9.35
C THR A 435 -24.29 6.78 -10.66
N LEU A 436 -23.10 6.17 -10.58
CA LEU A 436 -22.51 5.43 -11.71
C LEU A 436 -22.99 3.97 -11.70
N SER A 437 -24.25 3.74 -11.28
CA SER A 437 -24.92 2.44 -11.49
C SER A 437 -25.13 2.24 -12.99
N GLY A 438 -24.88 1.04 -13.48
CA GLY A 438 -24.87 0.68 -14.89
C GLY A 438 -26.16 0.85 -15.69
N ASN A 439 -27.11 1.64 -15.23
CA ASN A 439 -28.33 2.01 -15.96
C ASN A 439 -28.63 3.49 -15.78
N GLY A 440 -28.30 4.27 -16.80
CA GLY A 440 -29.07 5.42 -17.21
C GLY A 440 -28.69 6.77 -16.61
N SER A 441 -28.53 7.72 -17.51
CA SER A 441 -28.58 9.17 -17.35
C SER A 441 -27.39 9.80 -16.63
N THR A 442 -26.27 9.82 -17.31
CA THR A 442 -25.21 10.77 -17.04
C THR A 442 -25.68 12.17 -17.46
N ARG A 443 -25.82 13.10 -16.50
CA ARG A 443 -25.72 14.51 -16.88
C ARG A 443 -24.40 14.69 -17.61
N ARG A 444 -24.46 15.10 -18.87
CA ARG A 444 -23.28 15.55 -19.61
C ARG A 444 -22.66 16.69 -18.80
N ILE A 445 -21.47 16.46 -18.29
CA ILE A 445 -20.59 17.55 -17.89
C ILE A 445 -19.98 18.02 -19.20
N ASP A 446 -20.37 19.24 -19.61
CA ASP A 446 -19.83 19.87 -20.80
C ASP A 446 -18.30 19.92 -20.69
N SER A 447 -17.66 19.25 -21.64
CA SER A 447 -16.24 19.36 -21.88
C SER A 447 -15.93 20.79 -22.31
N LYS A 448 -15.43 21.63 -21.44
CA LYS A 448 -14.54 22.69 -21.87
C LYS A 448 -13.13 22.13 -21.87
N ARG A 449 -12.48 22.29 -23.00
CA ARG A 449 -11.18 21.83 -23.50
C ARG A 449 -10.03 21.92 -22.50
#